data_ddc5d2cec259e7bc47e7eb276a2fd8a9
#
_entry.id   ddc5d2cec259e7bc47e7eb276a2fd8a9
#
_cell.length_a   1.000
_cell.length_b   1.000
_cell.length_c   1.000
_cell.angle_alpha   90.00
_cell.angle_beta   90.00
_cell.angle_gamma   90.00
#
_symmetry.space_group_name_H-M   'P 1'
#
loop_
_entity.id
_entity.type
_entity.pdbx_description
1 polymer ?
#
loop_
_entity_poly.entity_id
_entity_poly.type
_entity_poly.pdbx_seq_one_letter_code
_entity_poly.pdbx_strand_id
1 'polypeptide(L)'
;VLFRSEVDEAKRSPVDFALWKAAKPGEPDWDSPWGRGRPGWHIECSAMSLDLLGEGFDIHGGGDDLAFPHHENERAQAEAAGHRFARHWIHSGMVMVGGEKMSKSLGNFTTLGEAIDAHGGRALRVAVLQTHYRSQTELGPTEIAAAAKAVDRLDALERRAAGSIAEVTDLDATTVDAFRRAMDDDFGTPAALAAVFEAVGRANSAIDAGEWDVAATLVATVRSLVAVLGLAAGSTAGGEDDAEIDALVVERDAARAA
;
A
#
# COMPACT_ATOMS: atom_id res chain seq x y z
N VAL A 1 -2.22 -18.42 14.68
CA VAL A 1 -1.62 -17.50 15.68
C VAL A 1 -2.46 -17.61 16.93
N LEU A 2 -1.91 -18.26 17.98
CA LEU A 2 -2.55 -18.32 19.29
C LEU A 2 -2.33 -16.97 19.96
N PHE A 3 -3.35 -16.12 19.98
CA PHE A 3 -3.35 -14.93 20.82
C PHE A 3 -3.35 -15.38 22.28
N ARG A 4 -2.19 -15.32 22.91
CA ARG A 4 -2.12 -15.26 24.37
C ARG A 4 -2.51 -13.83 24.78
N SER A 5 -3.81 -13.58 24.99
CA SER A 5 -4.16 -12.53 25.93
C SER A 5 -3.63 -13.02 27.27
N GLU A 6 -2.71 -12.27 27.89
CA GLU A 6 -2.30 -12.58 29.27
C GLU A 6 -3.56 -12.70 30.11
N VAL A 7 -3.63 -13.77 30.88
CA VAL A 7 -4.73 -13.99 31.82
C VAL A 7 -4.57 -12.93 32.91
N ASP A 8 -5.35 -11.87 32.80
CA ASP A 8 -5.45 -10.82 33.80
C ASP A 8 -6.72 -11.09 34.62
N GLU A 9 -6.56 -11.31 35.91
CA GLU A 9 -7.66 -11.57 36.84
C GLU A 9 -8.70 -10.43 36.89
N ALA A 10 -8.32 -9.22 36.46
CA ALA A 10 -9.24 -8.09 36.34
C ALA A 10 -10.22 -8.19 35.17
N LYS A 11 -9.96 -9.04 34.17
CA LYS A 11 -10.85 -9.25 33.04
C LYS A 11 -12.02 -10.16 33.41
N ARG A 12 -13.24 -9.77 32.97
CA ARG A 12 -14.43 -10.63 33.06
C ARG A 12 -14.47 -11.69 31.96
N SER A 13 -13.90 -11.36 30.82
CA SER A 13 -13.78 -12.25 29.64
C SER A 13 -12.35 -12.20 29.10
N PRO A 14 -11.81 -13.30 28.58
CA PRO A 14 -10.49 -13.31 27.94
C PRO A 14 -10.34 -12.31 26.78
N VAL A 15 -11.44 -11.93 26.14
CA VAL A 15 -11.47 -10.99 25.02
C VAL A 15 -11.58 -9.52 25.45
N ASP A 16 -11.77 -9.25 26.75
CA ASP A 16 -11.81 -7.87 27.25
C ASP A 16 -10.46 -7.18 27.03
N PHE A 17 -10.52 -5.90 26.71
CA PHE A 17 -9.34 -5.07 26.44
C PHE A 17 -9.47 -3.70 27.13
N ALA A 18 -8.31 -3.06 27.38
CA ALA A 18 -8.28 -1.79 28.10
C ALA A 18 -8.70 -0.63 27.20
N LEU A 19 -9.76 0.07 27.57
CA LEU A 19 -10.18 1.35 26.96
C LEU A 19 -9.36 2.52 27.49
N TRP A 20 -9.02 2.50 28.78
CA TRP A 20 -8.25 3.53 29.48
C TRP A 20 -7.13 2.87 30.30
N LYS A 21 -5.93 3.42 30.22
CA LYS A 21 -4.75 2.94 30.95
C LYS A 21 -4.32 3.98 31.97
N ALA A 22 -4.02 3.54 33.20
CA ALA A 22 -3.49 4.42 34.23
C ALA A 22 -2.20 5.13 33.80
N ALA A 23 -2.03 6.36 34.24
CA ALA A 23 -0.84 7.16 34.00
C ALA A 23 0.44 6.47 34.44
N LYS A 24 1.49 6.60 33.62
CA LYS A 24 2.86 6.20 34.03
C LYS A 24 3.78 7.42 33.93
N PRO A 25 4.83 7.47 34.77
CA PRO A 25 5.80 8.55 34.70
C PRO A 25 6.40 8.71 33.30
N GLY A 26 6.38 9.94 32.75
CA GLY A 26 6.95 10.26 31.45
C GLY A 26 6.07 9.94 30.23
N GLU A 27 4.86 9.41 30.45
CA GLU A 27 3.85 9.26 29.37
C GLU A 27 2.87 10.45 29.41
N PRO A 28 2.35 10.89 28.24
CA PRO A 28 1.22 11.81 28.21
C PRO A 28 0.02 11.24 28.96
N ASP A 29 -0.65 12.05 29.75
CA ASP A 29 -1.84 11.64 30.47
C ASP A 29 -2.88 12.76 30.60
N TRP A 30 -4.13 12.37 30.81
CA TRP A 30 -5.29 13.25 30.93
C TRP A 30 -6.16 12.87 32.12
N ASP A 31 -6.94 13.80 32.63
CA ASP A 31 -7.94 13.53 33.65
C ASP A 31 -9.12 12.74 33.05
N SER A 32 -9.63 11.80 33.81
CA SER A 32 -10.82 11.02 33.45
C SER A 32 -11.63 10.64 34.69
N PRO A 33 -12.89 10.17 34.52
CA PRO A 33 -13.69 9.65 35.65
C PRO A 33 -13.04 8.44 36.34
N TRP A 34 -12.08 7.78 35.68
CA TRP A 34 -11.36 6.60 36.23
C TRP A 34 -9.97 6.95 36.75
N GLY A 35 -9.64 8.25 36.87
CA GLY A 35 -8.34 8.75 37.26
C GLY A 35 -7.48 9.20 36.10
N ARG A 36 -6.30 9.76 36.42
CA ARG A 36 -5.35 10.17 35.36
C ARG A 36 -4.82 8.99 34.59
N GLY A 37 -4.78 9.15 33.27
CA GLY A 37 -4.36 8.08 32.38
C GLY A 37 -4.39 8.49 30.92
N ARG A 38 -4.32 7.52 30.05
CA ARG A 38 -4.36 7.66 28.60
C ARG A 38 -5.28 6.64 27.95
N PRO A 39 -5.77 6.90 26.76
CA PRO A 39 -6.56 5.91 25.99
C PRO A 39 -5.74 4.64 25.73
N GLY A 40 -6.44 3.55 25.60
CA GLY A 40 -5.88 2.32 25.04
C GLY A 40 -5.67 2.48 23.52
N TRP A 41 -4.80 1.67 22.95
CA TRP A 41 -4.43 1.77 21.53
C TRP A 41 -5.62 1.73 20.57
N HIS A 42 -6.57 0.84 20.78
CA HIS A 42 -7.71 0.65 19.85
C HIS A 42 -8.63 1.88 19.79
N ILE A 43 -8.91 2.51 20.95
CA ILE A 43 -9.82 3.67 20.99
C ILE A 43 -9.21 4.90 20.33
N GLU A 44 -7.89 5.01 20.24
CA GLU A 44 -7.22 6.08 19.52
C GLU A 44 -7.65 6.04 18.05
N CYS A 45 -7.55 4.88 17.40
CA CYS A 45 -7.93 4.71 16.00
C CYS A 45 -9.45 4.82 15.78
N SER A 46 -10.27 4.27 16.69
CA SER A 46 -11.73 4.39 16.61
C SER A 46 -12.17 5.85 16.63
N ALA A 47 -11.63 6.64 17.59
CA ALA A 47 -11.97 8.05 17.73
C ALA A 47 -11.47 8.88 16.54
N MET A 48 -10.22 8.74 16.15
CA MET A 48 -9.65 9.49 15.03
C MET A 48 -10.37 9.19 13.70
N SER A 49 -10.69 7.92 13.43
CA SER A 49 -11.39 7.54 12.21
C SER A 49 -12.80 8.15 12.15
N LEU A 50 -13.55 8.11 13.25
CA LEU A 50 -14.90 8.70 13.29
C LEU A 50 -14.88 10.22 13.24
N ASP A 51 -13.90 10.87 13.87
CA ASP A 51 -13.77 12.32 13.89
C ASP A 51 -13.36 12.90 12.52
N LEU A 52 -12.38 12.28 11.87
CA LEU A 52 -11.81 12.79 10.62
C LEU A 52 -12.58 12.33 9.38
N LEU A 53 -13.12 11.11 9.37
CA LEU A 53 -13.73 10.50 8.20
C LEU A 53 -15.25 10.39 8.31
N GLY A 54 -15.81 10.55 9.51
CA GLY A 54 -17.23 10.38 9.76
C GLY A 54 -17.67 8.92 9.84
N GLU A 55 -18.96 8.72 10.09
CA GLU A 55 -19.56 7.38 10.19
C GLU A 55 -19.67 6.69 8.82
N GLY A 56 -19.37 5.39 8.80
CA GLY A 56 -19.53 4.56 7.61
C GLY A 56 -18.61 4.99 6.47
N PHE A 57 -17.40 5.42 6.81
CA PHE A 57 -16.35 5.70 5.82
C PHE A 57 -16.04 4.46 4.98
N ASP A 58 -15.46 4.65 3.80
CA ASP A 58 -15.47 3.63 2.78
C ASP A 58 -14.50 2.48 3.08
N ILE A 59 -13.25 2.77 3.43
CA ILE A 59 -12.18 1.77 3.55
C ILE A 59 -11.39 1.95 4.85
N HIS A 60 -11.19 0.84 5.57
CA HIS A 60 -10.24 0.72 6.67
C HIS A 60 -9.28 -0.43 6.38
N GLY A 61 -7.98 -0.19 6.50
CA GLY A 61 -6.98 -1.16 6.11
C GLY A 61 -5.82 -1.27 7.08
N GLY A 62 -5.12 -2.41 7.01
CA GLY A 62 -3.92 -2.68 7.80
C GLY A 62 -3.28 -4.01 7.44
N GLY A 63 -2.28 -4.42 8.18
CA GLY A 63 -1.72 -5.76 8.09
C GLY A 63 -2.72 -6.82 8.56
N ASP A 64 -2.56 -8.05 8.11
CA ASP A 64 -3.41 -9.19 8.50
C ASP A 64 -3.35 -9.46 10.03
N ASP A 65 -2.26 -9.09 10.68
CA ASP A 65 -2.07 -9.16 12.14
C ASP A 65 -2.94 -8.14 12.90
N LEU A 66 -3.45 -7.10 12.25
CA LEU A 66 -4.37 -6.12 12.84
C LEU A 66 -5.84 -6.53 12.76
N ALA A 67 -6.20 -7.49 11.90
CA ALA A 67 -7.59 -7.94 11.78
C ALA A 67 -8.16 -8.32 13.15
N PHE A 68 -7.36 -9.04 13.94
CA PHE A 68 -7.66 -9.34 15.34
C PHE A 68 -6.38 -9.22 16.20
N PRO A 69 -6.44 -8.55 17.37
CA PRO A 69 -7.66 -8.00 17.97
C PRO A 69 -7.97 -6.54 17.59
N HIS A 70 -7.08 -5.84 16.90
CA HIS A 70 -7.11 -4.37 16.76
C HIS A 70 -8.39 -3.88 16.05
N HIS A 71 -8.60 -4.29 14.80
CA HIS A 71 -9.74 -3.82 13.99
C HIS A 71 -11.08 -4.30 14.54
N GLU A 72 -11.16 -5.53 15.04
CA GLU A 72 -12.39 -6.00 15.71
C GLU A 72 -12.71 -5.20 16.97
N ASN A 73 -11.69 -4.77 17.72
CA ASN A 73 -11.87 -3.92 18.89
C ASN A 73 -12.28 -2.50 18.51
N GLU A 74 -11.73 -1.93 17.44
CA GLU A 74 -12.15 -0.63 16.92
C GLU A 74 -13.63 -0.65 16.51
N ARG A 75 -14.01 -1.66 15.74
CA ARG A 75 -15.39 -1.87 15.32
C ARG A 75 -16.32 -2.02 16.54
N ALA A 76 -15.96 -2.85 17.50
CA ALA A 76 -16.76 -3.06 18.72
C ALA A 76 -16.93 -1.76 19.51
N GLN A 77 -15.91 -0.90 19.58
CA GLN A 77 -15.98 0.40 20.25
C GLN A 77 -16.93 1.34 19.53
N ALA A 78 -16.83 1.46 18.19
CA ALA A 78 -17.70 2.30 17.40
C ALA A 78 -19.17 1.86 17.50
N GLU A 79 -19.46 0.56 17.34
CA GLU A 79 -20.79 0.01 17.43
C GLU A 79 -21.40 0.16 18.84
N ALA A 80 -20.60 -0.02 19.90
CA ALA A 80 -21.04 0.18 21.28
C ALA A 80 -21.35 1.66 21.59
N ALA A 81 -20.69 2.60 20.90
CA ALA A 81 -20.98 4.02 20.96
C ALA A 81 -22.18 4.45 20.06
N GLY A 82 -22.77 3.54 19.30
CA GLY A 82 -23.90 3.78 18.42
C GLY A 82 -23.53 4.27 17.02
N HIS A 83 -22.26 4.16 16.63
CA HIS A 83 -21.75 4.61 15.34
C HIS A 83 -21.53 3.46 14.36
N ARG A 84 -21.75 3.72 13.06
CA ARG A 84 -21.29 2.81 12.01
C ARG A 84 -19.81 3.05 11.77
N PHE A 85 -19.03 1.98 11.66
CA PHE A 85 -17.61 2.05 11.34
C PHE A 85 -17.36 1.86 9.84
N ALA A 86 -16.21 1.33 9.41
CA ALA A 86 -15.86 1.15 8.00
C ALA A 86 -16.82 0.23 7.24
N ARG A 87 -17.02 0.50 5.95
CA ARG A 87 -17.82 -0.32 5.02
C ARG A 87 -17.03 -1.51 4.49
N HIS A 88 -15.76 -1.28 4.17
CA HIS A 88 -14.87 -2.28 3.59
C HIS A 88 -13.59 -2.38 4.41
N TRP A 89 -13.11 -3.61 4.56
CA TRP A 89 -11.90 -3.93 5.30
C TRP A 89 -10.88 -4.55 4.36
N ILE A 90 -9.67 -4.01 4.35
CA ILE A 90 -8.57 -4.51 3.52
C ILE A 90 -7.41 -4.91 4.44
N HIS A 91 -7.01 -6.18 4.38
CA HIS A 91 -5.88 -6.68 5.14
C HIS A 91 -4.78 -7.14 4.18
N SER A 92 -3.59 -6.61 4.37
CA SER A 92 -2.41 -6.99 3.59
C SER A 92 -1.57 -8.03 4.31
N GLY A 93 -0.97 -8.93 3.55
CA GLY A 93 0.05 -9.84 4.06
C GLY A 93 1.28 -9.07 4.58
N MET A 94 2.08 -9.76 5.38
CA MET A 94 3.26 -9.18 6.00
C MET A 94 4.39 -8.99 5.00
N VAL A 95 5.17 -7.92 5.19
CA VAL A 95 6.42 -7.71 4.47
C VAL A 95 7.53 -8.49 5.18
N MET A 96 8.23 -9.31 4.42
CA MET A 96 9.31 -10.16 4.86
C MET A 96 10.64 -9.70 4.26
N VAL A 97 11.73 -9.91 4.97
CA VAL A 97 13.11 -9.70 4.49
C VAL A 97 13.95 -10.88 4.94
N GLY A 98 14.44 -11.66 4.00
CA GLY A 98 15.21 -12.88 4.28
C GLY A 98 14.40 -13.95 5.02
N GLY A 99 13.10 -14.05 4.75
CA GLY A 99 12.19 -15.01 5.38
C GLY A 99 11.71 -14.62 6.79
N GLU A 100 12.12 -13.45 7.30
CA GLU A 100 11.70 -12.92 8.59
C GLU A 100 10.85 -11.66 8.43
N LYS A 101 9.90 -11.42 9.35
CA LYS A 101 9.11 -10.19 9.36
C LYS A 101 10.04 -8.98 9.43
N MET A 102 9.86 -8.01 8.52
CA MET A 102 10.59 -6.75 8.58
C MET A 102 10.28 -6.02 9.90
N SER A 103 11.30 -5.76 10.71
CA SER A 103 11.14 -5.03 11.97
C SER A 103 12.41 -4.31 12.39
N LYS A 104 12.24 -3.18 13.10
CA LYS A 104 13.37 -2.43 13.66
C LYS A 104 14.16 -3.24 14.69
N SER A 105 13.49 -4.09 15.47
CA SER A 105 14.11 -4.91 16.53
C SER A 105 15.01 -6.01 15.97
N LEU A 106 14.77 -6.47 14.74
CA LEU A 106 15.59 -7.48 14.06
C LEU A 106 16.73 -6.85 13.23
N GLY A 107 16.76 -5.53 13.11
CA GLY A 107 17.80 -4.84 12.32
C GLY A 107 17.71 -5.09 10.80
N ASN A 108 16.63 -5.70 10.33
CA ASN A 108 16.36 -5.97 8.92
C ASN A 108 15.44 -4.92 8.27
N PHE A 109 15.28 -3.77 8.95
CA PHE A 109 14.42 -2.69 8.52
C PHE A 109 15.19 -1.71 7.63
N THR A 110 14.63 -1.43 6.45
CA THR A 110 15.08 -0.36 5.56
C THR A 110 13.95 0.67 5.46
N THR A 111 14.27 1.93 5.56
CA THR A 111 13.26 2.98 5.38
C THR A 111 12.83 3.08 3.92
N LEU A 112 11.61 3.57 3.69
CA LEU A 112 11.11 3.80 2.33
C LEU A 112 12.03 4.75 1.54
N GLY A 113 12.53 5.82 2.19
CA GLY A 113 13.47 6.76 1.58
C GLY A 113 14.75 6.07 1.10
N GLU A 114 15.42 5.30 1.98
CA GLU A 114 16.63 4.55 1.63
C GLU A 114 16.38 3.57 0.47
N ALA A 115 15.24 2.88 0.44
CA ALA A 115 14.90 1.97 -0.64
C ALA A 115 14.66 2.71 -1.97
N ILE A 116 14.01 3.88 -1.94
CA ILE A 116 13.79 4.73 -3.11
C ILE A 116 15.12 5.29 -3.63
N ASP A 117 15.98 5.78 -2.75
CA ASP A 117 17.29 6.33 -3.12
C ASP A 117 18.20 5.28 -3.76
N ALA A 118 18.15 4.04 -3.25
CA ALA A 118 18.98 2.94 -3.74
C ALA A 118 18.48 2.33 -5.05
N HIS A 119 17.18 2.23 -5.26
CA HIS A 119 16.58 1.41 -6.34
C HIS A 119 15.58 2.15 -7.23
N GLY A 120 15.15 3.36 -6.84
CA GLY A 120 14.10 4.12 -7.49
C GLY A 120 12.68 3.68 -7.12
N GLY A 121 11.76 4.63 -7.04
CA GLY A 121 10.38 4.39 -6.59
C GLY A 121 9.59 3.44 -7.50
N ARG A 122 9.86 3.45 -8.84
CA ARG A 122 9.22 2.55 -9.79
C ARG A 122 9.60 1.08 -9.56
N ALA A 123 10.87 0.80 -9.27
CA ALA A 123 11.34 -0.56 -8.96
C ALA A 123 10.68 -1.10 -7.67
N LEU A 124 10.65 -0.26 -6.64
CA LEU A 124 9.97 -0.62 -5.38
C LEU A 124 8.48 -0.88 -5.60
N ARG A 125 7.79 -0.04 -6.38
CA ARG A 125 6.38 -0.24 -6.71
C ARG A 125 6.14 -1.55 -7.47
N VAL A 126 6.97 -1.87 -8.45
CA VAL A 126 6.90 -3.16 -9.17
C VAL A 126 7.13 -4.32 -8.20
N ALA A 127 8.12 -4.25 -7.31
CA ALA A 127 8.40 -5.31 -6.33
C ALA A 127 7.17 -5.60 -5.45
N VAL A 128 6.46 -4.55 -4.99
CA VAL A 128 5.22 -4.70 -4.22
C VAL A 128 4.08 -5.28 -5.07
N LEU A 129 3.87 -4.76 -6.29
CA LEU A 129 2.76 -5.17 -7.15
C LEU A 129 2.91 -6.57 -7.75
N GLN A 130 4.11 -7.15 -7.73
CA GLN A 130 4.36 -8.55 -8.19
C GLN A 130 3.79 -9.61 -7.25
N THR A 131 3.41 -9.23 -6.03
CA THR A 131 2.77 -10.12 -5.07
C THR A 131 1.35 -9.63 -4.81
N HIS A 132 0.40 -10.57 -4.70
CA HIS A 132 -0.98 -10.20 -4.31
C HIS A 132 -0.98 -9.64 -2.90
N TYR A 133 -1.68 -8.55 -2.65
CA TYR A 133 -1.62 -7.83 -1.37
C TYR A 133 -2.00 -8.68 -0.14
N ARG A 134 -2.82 -9.72 -0.30
CA ARG A 134 -3.15 -10.64 0.81
C ARG A 134 -2.03 -11.65 1.12
N SER A 135 -1.03 -11.77 0.27
CA SER A 135 0.08 -12.70 0.46
C SER A 135 1.24 -12.03 1.19
N GLN A 136 2.02 -12.82 1.90
CA GLN A 136 3.30 -12.36 2.41
C GLN A 136 4.21 -11.99 1.25
N THR A 137 4.87 -10.84 1.35
CA THR A 137 5.72 -10.31 0.29
C THR A 137 7.16 -10.27 0.78
N GLU A 138 8.05 -10.99 0.10
CA GLU A 138 9.49 -10.82 0.30
C GLU A 138 9.93 -9.53 -0.41
N LEU A 139 10.50 -8.60 0.34
CA LEU A 139 10.89 -7.28 -0.16
C LEU A 139 12.33 -6.93 0.27
N GLY A 140 13.26 -7.82 -0.07
CA GLY A 140 14.68 -7.59 0.13
C GLY A 140 15.36 -6.90 -1.06
N PRO A 141 16.64 -6.56 -0.93
CA PRO A 141 17.40 -5.93 -2.01
C PRO A 141 17.42 -6.75 -3.31
N THR A 142 17.41 -8.07 -3.21
CA THR A 142 17.39 -8.99 -4.36
C THR A 142 16.09 -8.86 -5.15
N GLU A 143 14.96 -8.84 -4.46
CA GLU A 143 13.61 -8.75 -5.06
C GLU A 143 13.42 -7.36 -5.71
N ILE A 144 13.88 -6.31 -5.05
CA ILE A 144 13.80 -4.95 -5.61
C ILE A 144 14.73 -4.82 -6.83
N ALA A 145 15.93 -5.38 -6.80
CA ALA A 145 16.82 -5.39 -7.95
C ALA A 145 16.26 -6.22 -9.13
N ALA A 146 15.54 -7.29 -8.86
CA ALA A 146 14.82 -8.05 -9.89
C ALA A 146 13.68 -7.22 -10.50
N ALA A 147 12.94 -6.49 -9.67
CA ALA A 147 11.88 -5.58 -10.10
C ALA A 147 12.41 -4.40 -10.94
N ALA A 148 13.61 -3.90 -10.66
CA ALA A 148 14.27 -2.87 -11.47
C ALA A 148 14.46 -3.32 -12.93
N LYS A 149 14.77 -4.60 -13.18
CA LYS A 149 14.86 -5.16 -14.55
C LYS A 149 13.51 -5.13 -15.28
N ALA A 150 12.41 -5.24 -14.57
CA ALA A 150 11.09 -5.10 -15.17
C ALA A 150 10.83 -3.63 -15.58
N VAL A 151 11.23 -2.68 -14.75
CA VAL A 151 11.21 -1.24 -15.11
C VAL A 151 12.07 -0.97 -16.34
N ASP A 152 13.30 -1.51 -16.41
CA ASP A 152 14.20 -1.38 -17.57
C ASP A 152 13.54 -1.86 -18.87
N ARG A 153 12.71 -2.92 -18.82
CA ARG A 153 11.97 -3.42 -19.98
C ARG A 153 10.90 -2.44 -20.44
N LEU A 154 10.20 -1.77 -19.53
CA LEU A 154 9.23 -0.72 -19.87
C LEU A 154 9.96 0.46 -20.53
N ASP A 155 11.06 0.90 -19.95
CA ASP A 155 11.86 2.01 -20.48
C ASP A 155 12.53 1.67 -21.82
N ALA A 156 12.90 0.41 -22.04
CA ALA A 156 13.41 -0.05 -23.31
C ALA A 156 12.34 0.02 -24.43
N LEU A 157 11.09 -0.36 -24.12
CA LEU A 157 9.98 -0.21 -25.07
C LEU A 157 9.74 1.27 -25.41
N GLU A 158 9.76 2.16 -24.41
CA GLU A 158 9.60 3.60 -24.63
C GLU A 158 10.71 4.16 -25.51
N ARG A 159 11.96 3.79 -25.29
CA ARG A 159 13.08 4.21 -26.16
C ARG A 159 12.94 3.70 -27.59
N ARG A 160 12.46 2.47 -27.78
CA ARG A 160 12.22 1.91 -29.13
C ARG A 160 11.05 2.57 -29.84
N ALA A 161 10.02 2.96 -29.09
CA ALA A 161 8.86 3.65 -29.63
C ALA A 161 9.13 5.11 -30.00
N ALA A 162 10.08 5.75 -29.34
CA ALA A 162 10.39 7.16 -29.50
C ALA A 162 10.77 7.52 -30.93
N GLY A 163 10.03 8.44 -31.55
CA GLY A 163 10.28 8.94 -32.90
C GLY A 163 9.92 7.99 -34.04
N SER A 164 9.52 6.74 -33.74
CA SER A 164 9.18 5.75 -34.78
C SER A 164 7.70 5.34 -34.76
N ILE A 165 7.01 5.55 -33.65
CA ILE A 165 5.62 5.13 -33.45
C ILE A 165 4.72 6.35 -33.34
N ALA A 166 3.64 6.38 -34.10
CA ALA A 166 2.63 7.43 -34.04
C ALA A 166 1.87 7.36 -32.70
N GLU A 167 1.50 8.51 -32.17
CA GLU A 167 0.59 8.57 -31.04
C GLU A 167 -0.82 8.20 -31.53
N VAL A 168 -1.41 7.20 -30.88
CA VAL A 168 -2.77 6.73 -31.14
C VAL A 168 -3.56 6.67 -29.84
N THR A 169 -4.88 6.80 -29.95
CA THR A 169 -5.81 6.72 -28.81
C THR A 169 -6.44 5.34 -28.67
N ASP A 170 -6.39 4.53 -29.72
CA ASP A 170 -6.94 3.19 -29.73
C ASP A 170 -6.07 2.24 -28.89
N LEU A 171 -6.71 1.45 -28.04
CA LEU A 171 -6.06 0.49 -27.17
C LEU A 171 -6.38 -0.95 -27.59
N ASP A 172 -5.45 -1.87 -27.35
CA ASP A 172 -5.67 -3.30 -27.55
C ASP A 172 -6.69 -3.84 -26.55
N ALA A 173 -7.93 -4.04 -27.01
CA ALA A 173 -9.04 -4.45 -26.18
C ALA A 173 -8.75 -5.75 -25.40
N THR A 174 -8.05 -6.69 -26.01
CA THR A 174 -7.69 -7.97 -25.38
C THR A 174 -6.85 -7.76 -24.12
N THR A 175 -5.82 -6.92 -24.21
CA THR A 175 -4.93 -6.61 -23.06
C THR A 175 -5.68 -5.80 -22.00
N VAL A 176 -6.47 -4.78 -22.42
CA VAL A 176 -7.26 -3.96 -21.49
C VAL A 176 -8.25 -4.84 -20.71
N ASP A 177 -8.95 -5.76 -21.38
CA ASP A 177 -9.90 -6.65 -20.74
C ASP A 177 -9.22 -7.66 -19.81
N ALA A 178 -8.05 -8.16 -20.17
CA ALA A 178 -7.26 -9.05 -19.30
C ALA A 178 -6.80 -8.31 -18.03
N PHE A 179 -6.28 -7.09 -18.19
CA PHE A 179 -5.88 -6.22 -17.07
C PHE A 179 -7.07 -5.90 -16.16
N ARG A 180 -8.20 -5.48 -16.74
CA ARG A 180 -9.42 -5.16 -15.97
C ARG A 180 -9.91 -6.35 -15.18
N ARG A 181 -10.05 -7.54 -15.80
CA ARG A 181 -10.47 -8.75 -15.10
C ARG A 181 -9.53 -9.10 -13.93
N ALA A 182 -8.21 -8.92 -14.11
CA ALA A 182 -7.27 -9.16 -13.04
C ALA A 182 -7.45 -8.17 -11.87
N MET A 183 -7.67 -6.89 -12.17
CA MET A 183 -7.87 -5.87 -11.13
C MET A 183 -9.23 -5.98 -10.45
N ASP A 184 -10.28 -6.38 -11.18
CA ASP A 184 -11.62 -6.62 -10.65
C ASP A 184 -11.68 -7.88 -9.76
N ASP A 185 -10.74 -8.81 -9.93
CA ASP A 185 -10.57 -10.00 -9.10
C ASP A 185 -9.64 -9.68 -7.92
N ASP A 186 -10.20 -8.99 -6.93
CA ASP A 186 -9.56 -8.68 -5.65
C ASP A 186 -8.18 -7.98 -5.80
N PHE A 187 -8.08 -7.04 -6.72
CA PHE A 187 -6.82 -6.32 -7.03
C PHE A 187 -5.67 -7.26 -7.40
N GLY A 188 -5.89 -8.20 -8.28
CA GLY A 188 -4.91 -9.19 -8.75
C GLY A 188 -3.75 -8.57 -9.55
N THR A 189 -2.99 -7.68 -8.90
CA THR A 189 -1.88 -6.93 -9.51
C THR A 189 -0.82 -7.81 -10.19
N PRO A 190 -0.48 -9.03 -9.70
CA PRO A 190 0.44 -9.91 -10.42
C PRO A 190 -0.06 -10.29 -11.81
N ALA A 191 -1.35 -10.63 -11.93
CA ALA A 191 -1.97 -10.99 -13.20
C ALA A 191 -2.12 -9.76 -14.12
N ALA A 192 -2.44 -8.59 -13.56
CA ALA A 192 -2.49 -7.33 -14.27
C ALA A 192 -1.11 -6.96 -14.85
N LEU A 193 -0.04 -7.09 -14.08
CA LEU A 193 1.33 -6.90 -14.55
C LEU A 193 1.72 -7.91 -15.63
N ALA A 194 1.29 -9.17 -15.51
CA ALA A 194 1.55 -10.17 -16.53
C ALA A 194 0.93 -9.76 -17.89
N ALA A 195 -0.33 -9.26 -17.90
CA ALA A 195 -0.97 -8.75 -19.11
C ALA A 195 -0.21 -7.57 -19.74
N VAL A 196 0.30 -6.65 -18.89
CA VAL A 196 1.15 -5.53 -19.36
C VAL A 196 2.43 -6.04 -20.00
N PHE A 197 3.16 -6.97 -19.36
CA PHE A 197 4.43 -7.47 -19.91
C PHE A 197 4.26 -8.39 -21.13
N GLU A 198 3.12 -9.05 -21.27
CA GLU A 198 2.75 -9.74 -22.51
C GLU A 198 2.57 -8.73 -23.66
N ALA A 199 1.85 -7.62 -23.40
CA ALA A 199 1.70 -6.55 -24.38
C ALA A 199 3.04 -5.90 -24.74
N VAL A 200 3.97 -5.72 -23.80
CA VAL A 200 5.35 -5.29 -24.06
C VAL A 200 6.06 -6.24 -25.04
N GLY A 201 5.92 -7.55 -24.83
CA GLY A 201 6.48 -8.56 -25.73
C GLY A 201 5.90 -8.46 -27.15
N ARG A 202 4.57 -8.38 -27.25
CA ARG A 202 3.85 -8.22 -28.53
C ARG A 202 4.24 -6.92 -29.25
N ALA A 203 4.33 -5.81 -28.53
CA ALA A 203 4.75 -4.52 -29.08
C ALA A 203 6.17 -4.60 -29.67
N ASN A 204 7.10 -5.21 -28.96
CA ASN A 204 8.46 -5.42 -29.46
C ASN A 204 8.48 -6.29 -30.72
N SER A 205 7.71 -7.37 -30.76
CA SER A 205 7.59 -8.23 -31.94
C SER A 205 7.00 -7.50 -33.14
N ALA A 206 5.99 -6.67 -32.93
CA ALA A 206 5.39 -5.85 -33.99
C ALA A 206 6.37 -4.80 -34.55
N ILE A 207 7.16 -4.17 -33.66
CA ILE A 207 8.24 -3.25 -34.07
C ILE A 207 9.28 -3.99 -34.92
N ASP A 208 9.71 -5.18 -34.52
CA ASP A 208 10.69 -5.99 -35.25
C ASP A 208 10.17 -6.44 -36.63
N ALA A 209 8.86 -6.66 -36.75
CA ALA A 209 8.19 -7.03 -38.00
C ALA A 209 7.85 -5.81 -38.92
N GLY A 210 8.01 -4.58 -38.41
CA GLY A 210 7.60 -3.36 -39.12
C GLY A 210 6.07 -3.15 -39.16
N GLU A 211 5.32 -3.79 -38.25
CA GLU A 211 3.87 -3.68 -38.12
C GLU A 211 3.51 -2.45 -37.25
N TRP A 212 3.77 -1.25 -37.78
CA TRP A 212 3.77 0.00 -37.03
C TRP A 212 2.41 0.35 -36.41
N ASP A 213 1.29 0.06 -37.04
CA ASP A 213 -0.06 0.33 -36.54
C ASP A 213 -0.36 -0.57 -35.33
N VAL A 214 0.01 -1.85 -35.41
CA VAL A 214 -0.11 -2.80 -34.29
C VAL A 214 0.79 -2.37 -33.13
N ALA A 215 2.02 -2.00 -33.44
CA ALA A 215 2.97 -1.53 -32.43
C ALA A 215 2.45 -0.26 -31.73
N ALA A 216 1.88 0.69 -32.48
CA ALA A 216 1.33 1.94 -31.94
C ALA A 216 0.21 1.67 -30.92
N THR A 217 -0.77 0.82 -31.30
CA THR A 217 -1.87 0.43 -30.42
C THR A 217 -1.38 -0.27 -29.14
N LEU A 218 -0.40 -1.18 -29.27
CA LEU A 218 0.14 -1.90 -28.11
C LEU A 218 0.96 -0.97 -27.20
N VAL A 219 1.77 -0.07 -27.74
CA VAL A 219 2.54 0.92 -26.96
C VAL A 219 1.59 1.86 -26.21
N ALA A 220 0.55 2.39 -26.89
CA ALA A 220 -0.47 3.21 -26.23
C ALA A 220 -1.17 2.46 -25.11
N THR A 221 -1.48 1.17 -25.31
CA THR A 221 -2.07 0.30 -24.28
C THR A 221 -1.14 0.15 -23.07
N VAL A 222 0.14 -0.19 -23.29
CA VAL A 222 1.13 -0.30 -22.22
C VAL A 222 1.22 1.00 -21.44
N ARG A 223 1.35 2.16 -22.11
CA ARG A 223 1.40 3.48 -21.47
C ARG A 223 0.20 3.75 -20.57
N SER A 224 -1.00 3.48 -21.08
CA SER A 224 -2.24 3.66 -20.34
C SER A 224 -2.28 2.79 -19.09
N LEU A 225 -1.95 1.50 -19.19
CA LEU A 225 -2.05 0.56 -18.09
C LEU A 225 -0.94 0.76 -17.04
N VAL A 226 0.29 1.09 -17.44
CA VAL A 226 1.36 1.39 -16.48
C VAL A 226 1.10 2.71 -15.73
N ALA A 227 0.39 3.66 -16.35
CA ALA A 227 -0.02 4.90 -15.68
C ALA A 227 -1.00 4.61 -14.52
N VAL A 228 -1.97 3.71 -14.72
CA VAL A 228 -2.89 3.26 -13.65
C VAL A 228 -2.13 2.66 -12.46
N LEU A 229 -1.03 1.96 -12.72
CA LEU A 229 -0.18 1.35 -11.68
C LEU A 229 0.87 2.32 -11.11
N GLY A 230 0.91 3.57 -11.57
CA GLY A 230 1.94 4.55 -11.17
C GLY A 230 3.35 4.17 -11.63
N LEU A 231 3.47 3.47 -12.77
CA LEU A 231 4.74 3.00 -13.34
C LEU A 231 5.16 3.79 -14.59
N ALA A 232 4.45 4.85 -14.97
CA ALA A 232 4.80 5.69 -16.11
C ALA A 232 6.20 6.31 -15.93
N ALA A 233 6.95 6.42 -17.04
CA ALA A 233 8.23 7.11 -17.05
C ALA A 233 8.03 8.61 -16.76
N GLY A 234 8.84 9.17 -15.88
CA GLY A 234 8.75 10.60 -15.53
C GLY A 234 7.57 10.96 -14.60
N SER A 235 6.78 9.99 -14.11
CA SER A 235 5.87 10.22 -13.01
C SER A 235 6.66 10.36 -11.70
N THR A 236 7.35 11.48 -11.53
CA THR A 236 7.56 11.99 -10.19
C THR A 236 6.15 12.34 -9.71
N ALA A 237 5.67 11.67 -8.69
CA ALA A 237 4.51 12.10 -7.94
C ALA A 237 4.91 13.42 -7.27
N GLY A 238 4.76 14.51 -7.98
CA GLY A 238 5.09 15.88 -7.61
C GLY A 238 4.03 16.76 -8.26
N GLY A 239 2.84 16.83 -7.67
CA GLY A 239 1.83 17.80 -8.01
C GLY A 239 1.81 18.97 -7.01
N GLU A 240 0.97 19.95 -7.23
CA GLU A 240 0.74 21.07 -6.29
C GLU A 240 0.37 20.56 -4.87
N ASP A 241 -0.20 19.35 -4.77
CA ASP A 241 -0.52 18.69 -3.51
C ASP A 241 0.71 18.31 -2.67
N ASP A 242 1.88 18.08 -3.29
CA ASP A 242 3.10 17.71 -2.57
C ASP A 242 3.61 18.85 -1.68
N ALA A 243 3.46 20.10 -2.09
CA ALA A 243 3.89 21.26 -1.30
C ALA A 243 3.07 21.41 -0.01
N GLU A 244 1.78 21.12 -0.05
CA GLU A 244 0.90 21.11 1.13
C GLU A 244 1.23 19.95 2.06
N ILE A 245 1.47 18.75 1.50
CA ILE A 245 1.89 17.57 2.26
C ILE A 245 3.25 17.81 2.93
N ASP A 246 4.23 18.37 2.21
CA ASP A 246 5.55 18.69 2.74
C ASP A 246 5.46 19.72 3.87
N ALA A 247 4.60 20.72 3.75
CA ALA A 247 4.34 21.69 4.82
C ALA A 247 3.77 21.03 6.09
N LEU A 248 2.80 20.12 5.94
CA LEU A 248 2.22 19.35 7.04
C LEU A 248 3.25 18.42 7.70
N VAL A 249 4.15 17.82 6.92
CA VAL A 249 5.26 17.01 7.45
C VAL A 249 6.22 17.85 8.29
N VAL A 250 6.58 19.03 7.83
CA VAL A 250 7.43 19.97 8.58
C VAL A 250 6.75 20.42 9.89
N GLU A 251 5.46 20.74 9.84
CA GLU A 251 4.68 21.12 11.02
C GLU A 251 4.60 19.98 12.04
N ARG A 252 4.33 18.75 11.57
CA ARG A 252 4.34 17.55 12.42
C ARG A 252 5.69 17.35 13.11
N ASP A 253 6.79 17.49 12.39
CA ASP A 253 8.13 17.24 12.93
C ASP A 253 8.53 18.35 13.93
N ALA A 254 8.11 19.59 13.70
CA ALA A 254 8.26 20.67 14.66
C ALA A 254 7.46 20.41 15.95
N ALA A 255 6.21 19.92 15.83
CA ALA A 255 5.38 19.58 16.97
C ALA A 255 5.90 18.38 17.80
N ARG A 256 6.69 17.48 17.17
CA ARG A 256 7.35 16.35 17.87
C ARG A 256 8.63 16.76 18.60
N ALA A 257 9.22 17.87 18.22
CA ALA A 257 10.47 18.39 18.81
C ALA A 257 10.24 19.36 19.97
N ALA A 258 9.00 19.86 20.12
CA ALA A 258 8.54 20.71 21.23
C ALA A 258 8.00 19.90 22.38
#